data_7ec30a230adc84fd7af56dddc3bb3702
#
_entry.id   7ec30a230adc84fd7af56dddc3bb3702
#
_cell.length_a   1.000
_cell.length_b   1.000
_cell.length_c   1.000
_cell.angle_alpha   90.00
_cell.angle_beta   90.00
_cell.angle_gamma   90.00
#
_symmetry.space_group_name_H-M   'P 1'
#
loop_
_entity.id
_entity.type
_entity.pdbx_description
1 polymer ?
#
loop_
_entity_poly.entity_id
_entity_poly.type
_entity_poly.pdbx_seq_one_letter_code
_entity_poly.pdbx_strand_id
1 'polypeptide(L)'
;GSMTLISIPLMTIVMPLNQALGIILPILIFSDFIAIYKYRKEFDLETLKLMIPFAAIGIIIGSLTFSYFSEELLKFIIGLMGFIFASHYFFFKKNREAKSQKNFLKGAICSTIAGFTSFCVHAGGTPVSIYMLPLRMKKEIYVGTRIIFFTFVNLIKLPLYINLSMTSFDTFKQSAILFPVAFLGILIGYRLIKIIEEKLFYNILYILIFISSSKLLYDYLI
;
A
#
# COMPACT_ATOMS: atom_id res chain seq x y z
N GLY A 1 -1.15 -2.13 -3.07
CA GLY A 1 -0.48 -0.91 -2.60
C GLY A 1 0.43 -0.22 -3.61
N SER A 2 1.21 -0.97 -4.41
CA SER A 2 2.12 -0.34 -5.41
C SER A 2 1.39 0.13 -6.67
N MET A 3 0.27 -0.49 -7.01
CA MET A 3 -0.53 -0.12 -8.19
C MET A 3 -1.22 1.25 -8.02
N THR A 4 -1.62 1.60 -6.82
CA THR A 4 -2.26 2.89 -6.54
C THR A 4 -1.30 4.08 -6.74
N LEU A 5 0.00 3.87 -6.57
CA LEU A 5 1.02 4.88 -6.87
C LEU A 5 1.06 5.30 -8.35
N ILE A 6 0.58 4.44 -9.24
CA ILE A 6 0.46 4.73 -10.68
C ILE A 6 -0.96 5.21 -11.01
N SER A 7 -1.97 4.59 -10.40
CA SER A 7 -3.37 4.88 -10.72
C SER A 7 -3.78 6.30 -10.32
N ILE A 8 -3.35 6.78 -9.14
CA ILE A 8 -3.71 8.12 -8.66
C ILE A 8 -3.19 9.23 -9.58
N PRO A 9 -1.88 9.29 -9.92
CA PRO A 9 -1.40 10.31 -10.86
C PRO A 9 -2.10 10.28 -12.21
N LEU A 10 -2.42 9.10 -12.74
CA LEU A 10 -3.16 8.99 -14.00
C LEU A 10 -4.59 9.51 -13.89
N MET A 11 -5.28 9.23 -12.78
CA MET A 11 -6.63 9.73 -12.56
C MET A 11 -6.66 11.25 -12.31
N THR A 12 -5.65 11.79 -11.64
CA THR A 12 -5.58 13.23 -11.35
C THR A 12 -5.32 14.10 -12.59
N ILE A 13 -4.94 13.52 -13.73
CA ILE A 13 -4.90 14.22 -15.03
C ILE A 13 -6.32 14.65 -15.47
N VAL A 14 -7.35 13.84 -15.15
CA VAL A 14 -8.72 14.02 -15.65
C VAL A 14 -9.75 14.34 -14.57
N MET A 15 -9.41 14.22 -13.29
CA MET A 15 -10.32 14.50 -12.17
C MET A 15 -9.57 14.97 -10.92
N PRO A 16 -10.24 15.71 -9.99
CA PRO A 16 -9.64 16.12 -8.72
C PRO A 16 -9.18 14.95 -7.86
N LEU A 17 -8.10 15.13 -7.08
CA LEU A 17 -7.53 14.11 -6.19
C LEU A 17 -8.59 13.46 -5.27
N ASN A 18 -9.43 14.27 -4.63
CA ASN A 18 -10.46 13.78 -3.72
C ASN A 18 -11.42 12.80 -4.39
N GLN A 19 -11.81 13.07 -5.64
CA GLN A 19 -12.67 12.18 -6.43
C GLN A 19 -11.92 10.89 -6.81
N ALA A 20 -10.68 10.99 -7.24
CA ALA A 20 -9.84 9.83 -7.57
C ALA A 20 -9.67 8.90 -6.35
N LEU A 21 -9.38 9.47 -5.17
CA LEU A 21 -9.27 8.72 -3.91
C LEU A 21 -10.59 8.04 -3.54
N GLY A 22 -11.71 8.74 -3.72
CA GLY A 22 -13.05 8.21 -3.43
C GLY A 22 -13.49 7.07 -4.35
N ILE A 23 -13.06 7.07 -5.62
CA ILE A 23 -13.32 5.99 -6.58
C ILE A 23 -12.44 4.77 -6.29
N ILE A 24 -11.17 4.99 -5.95
CA ILE A 24 -10.22 3.89 -5.72
C ILE A 24 -10.57 3.12 -4.44
N LEU A 25 -11.02 3.77 -3.37
CA LEU A 25 -11.26 3.12 -2.08
C LEU A 25 -12.26 1.96 -2.15
N PRO A 26 -13.46 2.07 -2.76
CA PRO A 26 -14.37 0.93 -2.92
C PRO A 26 -13.77 -0.22 -3.75
N ILE A 27 -12.96 0.09 -4.77
CA ILE A 27 -12.26 -0.93 -5.58
C ILE A 27 -11.26 -1.70 -4.73
N LEU A 28 -10.51 -1.00 -3.86
CA LEU A 28 -9.57 -1.64 -2.94
C LEU A 28 -10.31 -2.54 -1.94
N ILE A 29 -11.39 -2.05 -1.32
CA ILE A 29 -12.19 -2.84 -0.38
C ILE A 29 -12.76 -4.09 -1.04
N PHE A 30 -13.35 -3.96 -2.24
CA PHE A 30 -13.84 -5.07 -3.02
C PHE A 30 -12.72 -6.10 -3.31
N SER A 31 -11.56 -5.61 -3.74
CA SER A 31 -10.39 -6.41 -4.01
C SER A 31 -9.89 -7.16 -2.77
N ASP A 32 -9.85 -6.46 -1.64
CA ASP A 32 -9.39 -7.02 -0.36
C ASP A 32 -10.31 -8.17 0.11
N PHE A 33 -11.64 -8.04 0.00
CA PHE A 33 -12.57 -9.11 0.40
C PHE A 33 -12.36 -10.38 -0.42
N ILE A 34 -12.15 -10.26 -1.73
CA ILE A 34 -11.88 -11.43 -2.59
C ILE A 34 -10.53 -12.04 -2.23
N ALA A 35 -9.51 -11.20 -2.01
CA ALA A 35 -8.17 -11.66 -1.70
C ALA A 35 -8.09 -12.33 -0.32
N ILE A 36 -8.79 -11.81 0.71
CA ILE A 36 -8.89 -12.43 2.03
C ILE A 36 -9.41 -13.86 1.93
N TYR A 37 -10.43 -14.11 1.14
CA TYR A 37 -10.98 -15.46 0.97
C TYR A 37 -9.90 -16.45 0.51
N LYS A 38 -8.95 -16.03 -0.34
CA LYS A 38 -7.85 -16.85 -0.85
C LYS A 38 -6.71 -17.04 0.15
N TYR A 39 -6.41 -16.02 0.98
CA TYR A 39 -5.26 -15.97 1.89
C TYR A 39 -5.64 -16.07 3.38
N ARG A 40 -6.87 -16.43 3.73
CA ARG A 40 -7.42 -16.44 5.11
C ARG A 40 -6.65 -17.30 6.12
N LYS A 41 -5.80 -18.24 5.65
CA LYS A 41 -4.97 -19.12 6.49
C LYS A 41 -3.48 -18.77 6.43
N GLU A 42 -3.10 -17.79 5.63
CA GLU A 42 -1.70 -17.50 5.29
C GLU A 42 -1.35 -16.07 5.71
N PHE A 43 -1.23 -15.84 7.00
CA PHE A 43 -0.85 -14.52 7.55
C PHE A 43 -0.09 -14.63 8.87
N ASP A 44 0.66 -13.59 9.21
CA ASP A 44 1.37 -13.45 10.47
C ASP A 44 0.60 -12.53 11.44
N LEU A 45 -0.03 -13.15 12.43
CA LEU A 45 -0.89 -12.45 13.40
C LEU A 45 -0.10 -11.48 14.28
N GLU A 46 1.14 -11.80 14.66
CA GLU A 46 1.97 -10.91 15.50
C GLU A 46 2.28 -9.61 14.77
N THR A 47 2.65 -9.71 13.49
CA THR A 47 2.88 -8.54 12.64
C THR A 47 1.60 -7.70 12.52
N LEU A 48 0.43 -8.32 12.33
CA LEU A 48 -0.84 -7.60 12.24
C LEU A 48 -1.22 -6.91 13.56
N LYS A 49 -1.07 -7.59 14.71
CA LYS A 49 -1.33 -7.01 16.03
C LYS A 49 -0.48 -5.78 16.31
N LEU A 50 0.75 -5.76 15.81
CA LEU A 50 1.61 -4.59 15.89
C LEU A 50 1.19 -3.51 14.90
N MET A 51 0.98 -3.87 13.65
CA MET A 51 0.85 -2.88 12.58
C MET A 51 -0.52 -2.17 12.55
N ILE A 52 -1.62 -2.88 12.81
CA ILE A 52 -2.98 -2.32 12.67
C ILE A 52 -3.26 -1.15 13.62
N PRO A 53 -2.95 -1.21 14.93
CA PRO A 53 -3.19 -0.09 15.84
C PRO A 53 -2.43 1.18 15.44
N PHE A 54 -1.16 1.03 15.06
CA PHE A 54 -0.35 2.17 14.65
C PHE A 54 -0.77 2.74 13.29
N ALA A 55 -1.24 1.90 12.37
CA ALA A 55 -1.83 2.39 11.13
C ALA A 55 -3.13 3.16 11.39
N ALA A 56 -3.97 2.73 12.33
CA ALA A 56 -5.17 3.47 12.72
C ALA A 56 -4.83 4.87 13.25
N ILE A 57 -3.79 4.99 14.10
CA ILE A 57 -3.28 6.29 14.56
C ILE A 57 -2.83 7.14 13.35
N GLY A 58 -2.09 6.56 12.42
CA GLY A 58 -1.65 7.26 11.21
C GLY A 58 -2.82 7.74 10.34
N ILE A 59 -3.88 6.94 10.21
CA ILE A 59 -5.10 7.31 9.48
C ILE A 59 -5.80 8.49 10.15
N ILE A 60 -5.93 8.47 11.47
CA ILE A 60 -6.56 9.57 12.24
C ILE A 60 -5.75 10.85 12.04
N ILE A 61 -4.43 10.80 12.20
CA ILE A 61 -3.55 11.95 11.95
C ILE A 61 -3.75 12.44 10.50
N GLY A 62 -3.76 11.54 9.53
CA GLY A 62 -3.98 11.87 8.12
C GLY A 62 -5.33 12.56 7.89
N SER A 63 -6.41 12.07 8.51
CA SER A 63 -7.75 12.66 8.36
C SER A 63 -7.85 14.08 8.94
N LEU A 64 -7.12 14.36 10.01
CA LEU A 64 -7.11 15.68 10.67
C LEU A 64 -6.19 16.67 9.96
N THR A 65 -5.20 16.18 9.24
CA THR A 65 -4.15 17.04 8.65
C THR A 65 -4.14 17.04 7.12
N PHE A 66 -5.05 16.30 6.48
CA PHE A 66 -5.09 16.12 5.03
C PHE A 66 -5.03 17.43 4.24
N SER A 67 -5.73 18.46 4.70
CA SER A 67 -5.78 19.79 4.05
C SER A 67 -4.50 20.61 4.16
N TYR A 68 -3.57 20.21 5.04
CA TYR A 68 -2.31 20.95 5.26
C TYR A 68 -1.15 20.46 4.39
N PHE A 69 -1.29 19.28 3.78
CA PHE A 69 -0.23 18.67 2.97
C PHE A 69 -0.60 18.70 1.50
N SER A 70 0.31 19.18 0.65
CA SER A 70 0.14 19.04 -0.78
C SER A 70 0.43 17.60 -1.22
N GLU A 71 -0.23 17.18 -2.31
CA GLU A 71 -0.03 15.85 -2.89
C GLU A 71 1.42 15.64 -3.32
N GLU A 72 2.04 16.69 -3.88
CA GLU A 72 3.42 16.68 -4.35
C GLU A 72 4.40 16.41 -3.20
N LEU A 73 4.24 17.10 -2.06
CA LEU A 73 5.10 16.90 -0.89
C LEU A 73 4.99 15.46 -0.36
N LEU A 74 3.79 14.92 -0.29
CA LEU A 74 3.56 13.54 0.15
C LEU A 74 4.20 12.53 -0.81
N LYS A 75 4.04 12.73 -2.11
CA LYS A 75 4.68 11.90 -3.15
C LYS A 75 6.20 11.96 -3.05
N PHE A 76 6.77 13.15 -2.85
CA PHE A 76 8.21 13.33 -2.68
C PHE A 76 8.75 12.57 -1.47
N ILE A 77 8.13 12.72 -0.29
CA ILE A 77 8.57 12.02 0.93
C ILE A 77 8.53 10.50 0.74
N ILE A 78 7.44 9.97 0.17
CA ILE A 78 7.29 8.54 -0.08
C ILE A 78 8.30 8.06 -1.13
N GLY A 79 8.50 8.84 -2.18
CA GLY A 79 9.49 8.57 -3.21
C GLY A 79 10.89 8.49 -2.63
N LEU A 80 11.30 9.47 -1.82
CA LEU A 80 12.61 9.50 -1.18
C LEU A 80 12.83 8.30 -0.24
N MET A 81 11.85 8.00 0.61
CA MET A 81 11.93 6.83 1.51
C MET A 81 12.07 5.52 0.75
N GLY A 82 11.25 5.30 -0.28
CA GLY A 82 11.27 4.08 -1.07
C GLY A 82 12.54 3.96 -1.92
N PHE A 83 13.03 5.06 -2.48
CA PHE A 83 14.25 5.10 -3.26
C PHE A 83 15.48 4.75 -2.42
N ILE A 84 15.63 5.37 -1.24
CA ILE A 84 16.73 5.07 -0.32
C ILE A 84 16.67 3.60 0.13
N PHE A 85 15.47 3.10 0.47
CA PHE A 85 15.29 1.73 0.91
C PHE A 85 15.64 0.70 -0.17
N ALA A 86 15.16 0.90 -1.39
CA ALA A 86 15.43 -0.01 -2.50
C ALA A 86 16.89 0.07 -2.96
N SER A 87 17.47 1.29 -3.01
CA SER A 87 18.89 1.49 -3.33
C SER A 87 19.79 0.78 -2.31
N HIS A 88 19.48 0.91 -1.01
CA HIS A 88 20.23 0.19 0.03
C HIS A 88 20.20 -1.33 -0.19
N TYR A 89 19.06 -1.89 -0.61
CA TYR A 89 18.97 -3.31 -0.91
C TYR A 89 19.86 -3.71 -2.10
N PHE A 90 19.89 -2.92 -3.16
CA PHE A 90 20.65 -3.27 -4.37
C PHE A 90 22.16 -3.03 -4.23
N PHE A 91 22.56 -1.91 -3.61
CA PHE A 91 23.95 -1.47 -3.61
C PHE A 91 24.75 -1.85 -2.37
N PHE A 92 24.11 -1.95 -1.21
CA PHE A 92 24.84 -2.07 0.06
C PHE A 92 24.65 -3.41 0.80
N LYS A 93 23.68 -4.22 0.44
CA LYS A 93 23.41 -5.44 1.21
C LYS A 93 24.28 -6.61 0.77
N LYS A 94 25.31 -6.88 1.55
CA LYS A 94 26.27 -8.00 1.36
C LYS A 94 25.59 -9.38 1.48
N ASN A 95 24.52 -9.50 2.26
CA ASN A 95 23.77 -10.74 2.47
C ASN A 95 22.25 -10.51 2.27
N ARG A 96 21.80 -10.57 0.99
CA ARG A 96 20.42 -10.28 0.59
C ARG A 96 19.38 -11.26 1.15
N GLU A 97 19.82 -12.40 1.67
CA GLU A 97 18.94 -13.47 2.16
C GLU A 97 18.79 -13.46 3.69
N ALA A 98 19.56 -12.63 4.41
CA ALA A 98 19.46 -12.56 5.86
C ALA A 98 18.10 -12.02 6.32
N LYS A 99 17.39 -12.82 7.12
CA LYS A 99 16.12 -12.47 7.73
C LYS A 99 16.35 -11.50 8.89
N SER A 100 15.67 -10.37 8.88
CA SER A 100 15.66 -9.45 10.01
C SER A 100 14.70 -9.92 11.10
N GLN A 101 15.02 -9.61 12.36
CA GLN A 101 14.08 -9.82 13.46
C GLN A 101 12.96 -8.76 13.44
N LYS A 102 11.81 -9.11 14.00
CA LYS A 102 10.71 -8.16 14.21
C LYS A 102 11.17 -7.10 15.22
N ASN A 103 11.10 -5.85 14.81
CA ASN A 103 11.42 -4.70 15.66
C ASN A 103 10.16 -3.89 15.88
N PHE A 104 9.76 -3.75 17.15
CA PHE A 104 8.53 -3.06 17.54
C PHE A 104 8.53 -1.59 17.08
N LEU A 105 9.59 -0.85 17.38
CA LEU A 105 9.67 0.58 17.08
C LEU A 105 9.63 0.83 15.56
N LYS A 106 10.39 0.05 14.79
CA LYS A 106 10.37 0.13 13.32
C LYS A 106 8.99 -0.21 12.76
N GLY A 107 8.33 -1.24 13.30
CA GLY A 107 6.99 -1.65 12.93
C GLY A 107 5.96 -0.55 13.22
N ALA A 108 6.01 0.03 14.42
CA ALA A 108 5.13 1.11 14.84
C ALA A 108 5.27 2.36 13.93
N ILE A 109 6.51 2.84 13.73
CA ILE A 109 6.78 4.01 12.87
C ILE A 109 6.33 3.75 11.44
N CYS A 110 6.76 2.63 10.83
CA CYS A 110 6.39 2.31 9.45
C CYS A 110 4.87 2.18 9.27
N SER A 111 4.17 1.61 10.25
CA SER A 111 2.72 1.44 10.18
C SER A 111 1.96 2.75 10.36
N THR A 112 2.43 3.64 11.24
CA THR A 112 1.85 4.99 11.38
C THR A 112 2.01 5.78 10.09
N ILE A 113 3.20 5.77 9.50
CA ILE A 113 3.46 6.41 8.20
C ILE A 113 2.60 5.76 7.11
N ALA A 114 2.46 4.43 7.13
CA ALA A 114 1.64 3.71 6.15
C ALA A 114 0.16 4.09 6.26
N GLY A 115 -0.38 4.19 7.45
CA GLY A 115 -1.75 4.64 7.70
C GLY A 115 -1.98 6.07 7.21
N PHE A 116 -1.10 6.99 7.59
CA PHE A 116 -1.11 8.39 7.17
C PHE A 116 -1.06 8.52 5.63
N THR A 117 -0.04 7.96 5.00
CA THR A 117 0.14 8.06 3.54
C THR A 117 -0.90 7.28 2.75
N SER A 118 -1.42 6.18 3.33
CA SER A 118 -2.56 5.45 2.76
C SER A 118 -3.84 6.28 2.79
N PHE A 119 -4.07 7.08 3.85
CA PHE A 119 -5.19 7.99 3.92
C PHE A 119 -5.06 9.11 2.88
N CYS A 120 -3.94 9.79 2.85
CA CYS A 120 -3.74 10.99 2.02
C CYS A 120 -3.70 10.68 0.51
N VAL A 121 -2.98 9.63 0.08
CA VAL A 121 -2.69 9.36 -1.34
C VAL A 121 -2.65 7.87 -1.70
N HIS A 122 -3.26 6.99 -0.91
CA HIS A 122 -3.21 5.53 -1.08
C HIS A 122 -1.78 4.93 -1.22
N ALA A 123 -0.76 5.59 -0.66
CA ALA A 123 0.64 5.22 -0.82
C ALA A 123 1.23 4.46 0.39
N GLY A 124 0.41 3.85 1.23
CA GLY A 124 0.88 3.08 2.40
C GLY A 124 1.72 1.84 2.07
N GLY A 125 1.76 1.42 0.80
CA GLY A 125 2.47 0.21 0.38
C GLY A 125 3.98 0.28 0.57
N THR A 126 4.61 1.42 0.36
CA THR A 126 6.06 1.61 0.51
C THR A 126 6.50 1.50 1.98
N PRO A 127 5.93 2.22 2.96
CA PRO A 127 6.29 2.05 4.38
C PRO A 127 6.05 0.63 4.90
N VAL A 128 4.94 -0.01 4.50
CA VAL A 128 4.68 -1.43 4.83
C VAL A 128 5.79 -2.33 4.30
N SER A 129 6.25 -2.10 3.07
CA SER A 129 7.32 -2.89 2.46
C SER A 129 8.67 -2.66 3.15
N ILE A 130 8.98 -1.44 3.59
CA ILE A 130 10.19 -1.12 4.36
C ILE A 130 10.27 -1.93 5.66
N TYR A 131 9.12 -2.19 6.29
CA TYR A 131 9.07 -3.03 7.48
C TYR A 131 9.05 -4.52 7.13
N MET A 132 8.15 -4.95 6.26
CA MET A 132 7.86 -6.37 6.06
C MET A 132 8.85 -7.10 5.14
N LEU A 133 9.42 -6.46 4.10
CA LEU A 133 10.35 -7.14 3.18
C LEU A 133 11.58 -7.72 3.86
N PRO A 134 12.24 -7.01 4.81
CA PRO A 134 13.38 -7.56 5.53
C PRO A 134 13.05 -8.75 6.44
N LEU A 135 11.77 -8.94 6.80
CA LEU A 135 11.34 -10.08 7.62
C LEU A 135 11.41 -11.41 6.87
N ARG A 136 11.51 -11.40 5.55
CA ARG A 136 11.66 -12.60 4.71
C ARG A 136 10.67 -13.70 5.08
N MET A 137 9.42 -13.36 5.18
CA MET A 137 8.32 -14.32 5.36
C MET A 137 8.17 -15.17 4.10
N LYS A 138 7.56 -16.35 4.21
CA LYS A 138 7.08 -17.06 3.01
C LYS A 138 6.19 -16.12 2.19
N LYS A 139 6.29 -16.17 0.86
CA LYS A 139 5.59 -15.23 -0.04
C LYS A 139 4.07 -15.19 0.20
N GLU A 140 3.46 -16.35 0.48
CA GLU A 140 2.03 -16.45 0.78
C GLU A 140 1.68 -15.72 2.08
N ILE A 141 2.47 -15.94 3.15
CA ILE A 141 2.31 -15.26 4.44
C ILE A 141 2.53 -13.75 4.29
N TYR A 142 3.54 -13.33 3.53
CA TYR A 142 3.80 -11.93 3.25
C TYR A 142 2.59 -11.27 2.56
N VAL A 143 2.05 -11.92 1.53
CA VAL A 143 0.92 -11.39 0.76
C VAL A 143 -0.35 -11.38 1.61
N GLY A 144 -0.66 -12.49 2.29
CA GLY A 144 -1.86 -12.59 3.13
C GLY A 144 -1.84 -11.59 4.29
N THR A 145 -0.68 -11.39 4.96
CA THR A 145 -0.52 -10.38 6.00
C THR A 145 -0.77 -8.97 5.44
N ARG A 146 -0.25 -8.64 4.26
CA ARG A 146 -0.50 -7.34 3.61
C ARG A 146 -1.96 -7.14 3.25
N ILE A 147 -2.62 -8.16 2.71
CA ILE A 147 -4.04 -8.10 2.34
C ILE A 147 -4.87 -7.78 3.58
N ILE A 148 -4.72 -8.55 4.66
CA ILE A 148 -5.47 -8.34 5.90
C ILE A 148 -5.16 -6.94 6.48
N PHE A 149 -3.90 -6.53 6.52
CA PHE A 149 -3.51 -5.19 6.97
C PHE A 149 -4.23 -4.09 6.18
N PHE A 150 -4.16 -4.14 4.84
CA PHE A 150 -4.80 -3.10 4.02
C PHE A 150 -6.32 -3.17 4.04
N THR A 151 -6.91 -4.34 4.25
CA THR A 151 -8.36 -4.44 4.48
C THR A 151 -8.77 -3.61 5.70
N PHE A 152 -8.09 -3.79 6.84
CA PHE A 152 -8.37 -2.98 8.04
C PHE A 152 -8.13 -1.49 7.78
N VAL A 153 -7.02 -1.14 7.14
CA VAL A 153 -6.70 0.25 6.77
C VAL A 153 -7.81 0.85 5.89
N ASN A 154 -8.28 0.14 4.87
CA ASN A 154 -9.31 0.60 3.94
C ASN A 154 -10.69 0.71 4.61
N LEU A 155 -11.03 -0.24 5.50
CA LEU A 155 -12.28 -0.19 6.26
C LEU A 155 -12.30 0.98 7.25
N ILE A 156 -11.18 1.26 7.95
CA ILE A 156 -11.08 2.42 8.85
C ILE A 156 -11.18 3.74 8.08
N LYS A 157 -10.63 3.81 6.87
CA LYS A 157 -10.71 5.01 6.01
C LYS A 157 -12.13 5.29 5.51
N LEU A 158 -12.93 4.26 5.25
CA LEU A 158 -14.23 4.41 4.59
C LEU A 158 -15.15 5.42 5.28
N PRO A 159 -15.45 5.33 6.60
CA PRO A 159 -16.29 6.32 7.26
C PRO A 159 -15.69 7.74 7.22
N LEU A 160 -14.37 7.86 7.31
CA LEU A 160 -13.69 9.15 7.23
C LEU A 160 -13.80 9.77 5.83
N TYR A 161 -13.69 8.97 4.77
CA TYR A 161 -13.86 9.42 3.38
C TYR A 161 -15.30 9.83 3.08
N ILE A 162 -16.29 9.14 3.66
CA ILE A 162 -17.71 9.53 3.57
C ILE A 162 -17.92 10.89 4.26
N ASN A 163 -17.41 11.06 5.48
CA ASN A 163 -17.52 12.32 6.23
C ASN A 163 -16.86 13.51 5.51
N LEU A 164 -15.75 13.26 4.79
CA LEU A 164 -15.05 14.27 4.01
C LEU A 164 -15.62 14.43 2.58
N SER A 165 -16.76 13.81 2.29
CA SER A 165 -17.42 13.83 0.96
C SER A 165 -16.52 13.37 -0.19
N MET A 166 -15.47 12.62 0.10
CA MET A 166 -14.60 12.02 -0.92
C MET A 166 -15.26 10.79 -1.57
N THR A 167 -16.03 10.01 -0.78
CA THR A 167 -16.78 8.84 -1.25
C THR A 167 -18.27 9.14 -1.18
N SER A 168 -18.95 9.05 -2.32
CA SER A 168 -20.39 9.27 -2.51
C SER A 168 -21.01 8.09 -3.27
N PHE A 169 -22.32 8.09 -3.42
CA PHE A 169 -23.01 7.08 -4.24
C PHE A 169 -22.55 7.11 -5.70
N ASP A 170 -22.23 8.29 -6.24
CA ASP A 170 -21.78 8.43 -7.62
C ASP A 170 -20.34 7.91 -7.80
N THR A 171 -19.42 8.19 -6.88
CA THR A 171 -18.07 7.60 -6.91
C THR A 171 -18.14 6.08 -6.76
N PHE A 172 -19.08 5.56 -5.95
CA PHE A 172 -19.29 4.12 -5.83
C PHE A 172 -19.77 3.47 -7.12
N LYS A 173 -20.71 4.10 -7.85
CA LYS A 173 -21.14 3.62 -9.18
C LYS A 173 -19.97 3.53 -10.16
N GLN A 174 -19.12 4.58 -10.20
CA GLN A 174 -17.93 4.60 -11.04
C GLN A 174 -16.95 3.47 -10.65
N SER A 175 -16.79 3.22 -9.36
CA SER A 175 -15.98 2.11 -8.85
C SER A 175 -16.53 0.75 -9.29
N ALA A 176 -17.85 0.57 -9.26
CA ALA A 176 -18.51 -0.69 -9.58
C ALA A 176 -18.24 -1.15 -11.03
N ILE A 177 -18.10 -0.22 -11.96
CA ILE A 177 -17.75 -0.51 -13.37
C ILE A 177 -16.38 -1.19 -13.46
N LEU A 178 -15.46 -0.89 -12.53
CA LEU A 178 -14.10 -1.45 -12.50
C LEU A 178 -13.97 -2.75 -11.71
N PHE A 179 -15.02 -3.18 -10.97
CA PHE A 179 -14.98 -4.41 -10.18
C PHE A 179 -14.66 -5.68 -11.01
N PRO A 180 -15.22 -5.89 -12.23
CA PRO A 180 -14.85 -7.06 -13.02
C PRO A 180 -13.35 -7.10 -13.38
N VAL A 181 -12.76 -5.96 -13.71
CA VAL A 181 -11.33 -5.84 -14.02
C VAL A 181 -10.49 -6.12 -12.78
N ALA A 182 -10.87 -5.57 -11.62
CA ALA A 182 -10.23 -5.83 -10.35
C ALA A 182 -10.28 -7.31 -9.98
N PHE A 183 -11.44 -7.96 -10.16
CA PHE A 183 -11.62 -9.39 -9.92
C PHE A 183 -10.67 -10.24 -10.77
N LEU A 184 -10.59 -10.00 -12.07
CA LEU A 184 -9.67 -10.69 -12.97
C LEU A 184 -8.20 -10.48 -12.56
N GLY A 185 -7.83 -9.25 -12.19
CA GLY A 185 -6.50 -8.91 -11.71
C GLY A 185 -6.10 -9.71 -10.46
N ILE A 186 -7.04 -9.91 -9.52
CA ILE A 186 -6.79 -10.70 -8.30
C ILE A 186 -6.59 -12.18 -8.63
N LEU A 187 -7.39 -12.75 -9.53
CA LEU A 187 -7.26 -14.15 -9.93
C LEU A 187 -5.91 -14.41 -10.60
N ILE A 188 -5.49 -13.52 -11.50
CA ILE A 188 -4.19 -13.59 -12.16
C ILE A 188 -3.07 -13.46 -11.13
N GLY A 189 -3.14 -12.45 -10.26
CA GLY A 189 -2.15 -12.23 -9.20
C GLY A 189 -2.01 -13.42 -8.26
N TYR A 190 -3.12 -14.02 -7.85
CA TYR A 190 -3.11 -15.22 -7.00
C TYR A 190 -2.41 -16.41 -7.68
N ARG A 191 -2.65 -16.63 -8.99
CA ARG A 191 -1.97 -17.69 -9.75
C ARG A 191 -0.48 -17.42 -9.88
N LEU A 192 -0.11 -16.17 -10.20
CA LEU A 192 1.29 -15.77 -10.34
C LEU A 192 2.09 -15.99 -9.05
N ILE A 193 1.55 -15.63 -7.89
CA ILE A 193 2.22 -15.83 -6.60
C ILE A 193 2.51 -17.30 -6.34
N LYS A 194 1.64 -18.23 -6.74
CA LYS A 194 1.87 -19.66 -6.57
C LYS A 194 3.00 -20.20 -7.44
N ILE A 195 3.19 -19.64 -8.64
CA ILE A 195 4.16 -20.11 -9.63
C ILE A 195 5.55 -19.51 -9.41
N ILE A 196 5.60 -18.24 -9.02
CA ILE A 196 6.86 -17.49 -8.87
C ILE A 196 7.68 -18.05 -7.70
N GLU A 197 8.97 -18.28 -7.92
CA GLU A 197 9.93 -18.61 -6.85
C GLU A 197 10.06 -17.50 -5.82
N GLU A 198 10.29 -17.86 -4.55
CA GLU A 198 10.35 -16.92 -3.44
C GLU A 198 11.45 -15.84 -3.64
N LYS A 199 12.61 -16.23 -4.11
CA LYS A 199 13.72 -15.31 -4.40
C LYS A 199 13.35 -14.30 -5.48
N LEU A 200 12.73 -14.76 -6.56
CA LEU A 200 12.27 -13.91 -7.66
C LEU A 200 11.14 -12.97 -7.18
N PHE A 201 10.20 -13.47 -6.38
CA PHE A 201 9.13 -12.66 -5.79
C PHE A 201 9.69 -11.47 -5.02
N TYR A 202 10.64 -11.68 -4.11
CA TYR A 202 11.23 -10.59 -3.34
C TYR A 202 12.03 -9.61 -4.21
N ASN A 203 12.78 -10.09 -5.19
CA ASN A 203 13.50 -9.22 -6.11
C ASN A 203 12.55 -8.33 -6.91
N ILE A 204 11.45 -8.88 -7.44
CA ILE A 204 10.42 -8.12 -8.15
C ILE A 204 9.85 -7.02 -7.25
N LEU A 205 9.55 -7.31 -5.99
CA LEU A 205 9.03 -6.29 -5.07
C LEU A 205 10.01 -5.13 -4.84
N TYR A 206 11.29 -5.41 -4.67
CA TYR A 206 12.31 -4.35 -4.53
C TYR A 206 12.47 -3.54 -5.81
N ILE A 207 12.45 -4.19 -6.99
CA ILE A 207 12.50 -3.52 -8.30
C ILE A 207 11.28 -2.60 -8.46
N LEU A 208 10.09 -3.09 -8.14
CA LEU A 208 8.87 -2.28 -8.23
C LEU A 208 8.90 -1.07 -7.29
N ILE A 209 9.44 -1.23 -6.08
CA ILE A 209 9.61 -0.09 -5.16
C ILE A 209 10.61 0.90 -5.74
N PHE A 210 11.74 0.43 -6.28
CA PHE A 210 12.75 1.29 -6.87
C PHE A 210 12.19 2.12 -8.03
N ILE A 211 11.52 1.46 -8.99
CA ILE A 211 10.92 2.13 -10.15
C ILE A 211 9.83 3.11 -9.73
N SER A 212 8.91 2.69 -8.85
CA SER A 212 7.80 3.55 -8.39
C SER A 212 8.33 4.78 -7.64
N SER A 213 9.35 4.58 -6.79
CA SER A 213 9.93 5.67 -6.00
C SER A 213 10.73 6.63 -6.87
N SER A 214 11.47 6.13 -7.87
CA SER A 214 12.18 6.96 -8.85
C SER A 214 11.20 7.82 -9.66
N LYS A 215 10.05 7.23 -10.06
CA LYS A 215 9.01 7.98 -10.76
C LYS A 215 8.42 9.09 -9.88
N LEU A 216 8.11 8.81 -8.61
CA LEU A 216 7.57 9.81 -7.69
C LEU A 216 8.53 10.99 -7.49
N LEU A 217 9.84 10.72 -7.40
CA LEU A 217 10.86 11.76 -7.32
C LEU A 217 10.97 12.57 -8.62
N TYR A 218 10.91 11.90 -9.76
CA TYR A 218 10.93 12.56 -11.06
C TYR A 218 9.72 13.50 -11.23
N ASP A 219 8.50 13.01 -10.91
CA ASP A 219 7.25 13.78 -11.02
C ASP A 219 7.22 15.01 -10.06
N TYR A 220 8.04 15.01 -9.01
CA TYR A 220 8.19 16.16 -8.10
C TYR A 220 9.19 17.20 -8.61
N LEU A 221 10.21 16.76 -9.37
CA LEU A 221 11.30 17.64 -9.83
C LEU A 221 11.00 18.36 -11.14
N ILE A 222 10.02 17.87 -11.91
CA ILE A 222 9.60 18.39 -13.22
C ILE A 222 8.14 18.79 -13.21
#